data_e1352ca38bda28900bc317e78509e665
#
_entry.id   e1352ca38bda28900bc317e78509e665
#
_cell.length_a   1.000
_cell.length_b   1.000
_cell.length_c   1.000
_cell.angle_alpha   90.00
_cell.angle_beta   90.00
_cell.angle_gamma   90.00
#
_symmetry.space_group_name_H-M   'P 1'
#
loop_
_entity.id
_entity.type
_entity.pdbx_description
1 polymer ?
#
loop_
_entity_poly.entity_id
_entity_poly.type
_entity_poly.pdbx_seq_one_letter_code
_entity_poly.pdbx_strand_id
1 'polypeptide(L)'
;VQLFVRSSSSEKGVYLRVYKNGEVEREEKYTDTLPENDFKLRAQLYGHSLAAFVEKQGHTTFLGYVSVKTNFSSVIDFRSVKDARESTFNVISNLKGSTLISGARSYLSTGIGQADIRLISYEDLSPYMDDNRLWFTFSCRGVDIFQSAQGVLSVDPSVFDVKFEGMIVFDHGDGLLRNDYASHLFYDREAKEWRAYACDFGGTKNRDGRSGTGLVTACLLYTSPSPRDYAAS
;
A
#
# COMPACT_ATOMS: atom_id res chain seq x y z
N VAL A 1 -14.58 6.95 2.08
CA VAL A 1 -13.55 7.85 2.64
C VAL A 1 -13.26 8.93 1.63
N GLN A 2 -13.09 10.17 2.08
CA GLN A 2 -12.71 11.31 1.25
C GLN A 2 -11.47 12.00 1.84
N LEU A 3 -10.45 12.22 1.01
CA LEU A 3 -9.40 13.19 1.27
C LEU A 3 -9.69 14.41 0.39
N PHE A 4 -9.86 15.57 0.98
CA PHE A 4 -10.28 16.74 0.23
C PHE A 4 -9.68 18.04 0.75
N VAL A 5 -9.70 19.03 -0.11
CA VAL A 5 -9.32 20.39 0.20
C VAL A 5 -10.59 21.23 0.32
N ARG A 6 -10.68 22.03 1.38
CA ARG A 6 -11.69 23.07 1.52
C ARG A 6 -11.01 24.43 1.46
N SER A 7 -11.56 25.34 0.66
CA SER A 7 -11.08 26.71 0.58
C SER A 7 -12.28 27.62 0.42
N SER A 8 -12.59 28.37 1.46
CA SER A 8 -13.65 29.38 1.50
C SER A 8 -13.13 30.62 2.24
N SER A 9 -13.95 31.67 2.30
CA SER A 9 -13.62 32.88 3.07
C SER A 9 -13.48 32.62 4.57
N SER A 10 -14.19 31.62 5.07
CA SER A 10 -14.24 31.28 6.50
C SER A 10 -13.43 30.05 6.88
N GLU A 11 -13.06 29.21 5.92
CA GLU A 11 -12.42 27.94 6.23
C GLU A 11 -11.48 27.50 5.11
N LYS A 12 -10.24 27.18 5.49
CA LYS A 12 -9.22 26.63 4.60
C LYS A 12 -8.58 25.40 5.25
N GLY A 13 -8.18 24.45 4.43
CA GLY A 13 -7.44 23.30 4.93
C GLY A 13 -7.55 22.04 4.08
N VAL A 14 -6.84 21.03 4.53
CA VAL A 14 -6.94 19.66 4.03
C VAL A 14 -7.63 18.82 5.09
N TYR A 15 -8.60 18.05 4.66
CA TYR A 15 -9.48 17.27 5.51
C TYR A 15 -9.54 15.82 5.06
N LEU A 16 -9.68 14.92 6.03
CA LEU A 16 -10.12 13.56 5.79
C LEU A 16 -11.50 13.36 6.42
N ARG A 17 -12.40 12.75 5.65
CA ARG A 17 -13.75 12.44 6.10
C ARG A 17 -14.07 10.99 5.86
N VAL A 18 -14.69 10.35 6.83
CA VAL A 18 -15.19 9.00 6.74
C VAL A 18 -16.71 8.99 6.84
N TYR A 19 -17.33 8.24 5.97
CA TYR A 19 -18.77 8.04 5.94
C TYR A 19 -19.12 6.63 6.37
N LYS A 20 -20.25 6.51 7.07
CA LYS A 20 -20.91 5.25 7.37
C LYS A 20 -22.38 5.38 7.02
N ASN A 21 -22.90 4.47 6.19
CA ASN A 21 -24.28 4.49 5.75
C ASN A 21 -24.74 5.83 5.14
N GLY A 22 -23.84 6.53 4.45
CA GLY A 22 -24.12 7.84 3.84
C GLY A 22 -23.96 9.05 4.76
N GLU A 23 -23.82 8.85 6.07
CA GLU A 23 -23.62 9.90 7.05
C GLU A 23 -22.13 10.09 7.39
N VAL A 24 -21.74 11.30 7.76
CA VAL A 24 -20.39 11.60 8.20
C VAL A 24 -20.18 11.05 9.61
N GLU A 25 -19.40 9.98 9.68
CA GLU A 25 -19.00 9.37 10.95
C GLU A 25 -17.88 10.18 11.62
N ARG A 26 -16.95 10.69 10.83
CA ARG A 26 -15.81 11.46 11.32
C ARG A 26 -15.25 12.37 10.25
N GLU A 27 -14.84 13.56 10.68
CA GLU A 27 -14.05 14.51 9.90
C GLU A 27 -12.87 14.99 10.72
N GLU A 28 -11.69 14.95 10.15
CA GLU A 28 -10.46 15.48 10.74
C GLU A 28 -9.86 16.53 9.83
N LYS A 29 -9.45 17.63 10.43
CA LYS A 29 -8.68 18.67 9.75
C LYS A 29 -7.20 18.44 10.01
N TYR A 30 -6.43 18.29 8.96
CA TYR A 30 -5.00 18.02 9.08
C TYR A 30 -4.13 19.28 9.02
N THR A 31 -4.60 20.34 8.37
CA THR A 31 -3.88 21.60 8.30
C THR A 31 -4.84 22.75 8.06
N ASP A 32 -4.51 23.90 8.61
CA ASP A 32 -5.23 25.18 8.42
C ASP A 32 -4.74 25.95 7.20
N THR A 33 -3.61 25.53 6.62
CA THR A 33 -2.98 26.21 5.52
C THR A 33 -3.03 25.36 4.27
N LEU A 34 -3.37 25.97 3.15
CA LEU A 34 -3.19 25.38 1.83
C LEU A 34 -1.91 25.96 1.24
N PRO A 35 -1.15 25.15 0.51
CA PRO A 35 -0.05 25.68 -0.27
C PRO A 35 -0.56 26.76 -1.22
N GLU A 36 0.12 27.88 -1.29
CA GLU A 36 -0.07 28.85 -2.37
C GLU A 36 0.42 28.22 -3.67
N ASN A 37 -0.27 28.50 -4.76
CA ASN A 37 0.01 27.94 -6.09
C ASN A 37 -0.25 26.41 -6.20
N ASP A 38 0.31 25.79 -7.22
CA ASP A 38 0.07 24.39 -7.58
C ASP A 38 0.63 23.44 -6.53
N PHE A 39 -0.16 22.45 -6.18
CA PHE A 39 0.24 21.35 -5.29
C PHE A 39 -0.45 20.05 -5.69
N LYS A 40 0.10 18.95 -5.22
CA LYS A 40 -0.54 17.63 -5.34
C LYS A 40 -1.04 17.18 -3.99
N LEU A 41 -2.26 16.69 -3.96
CA LEU A 41 -2.80 15.98 -2.82
C LEU A 41 -2.59 14.49 -3.04
N ARG A 42 -1.96 13.81 -2.08
CA ARG A 42 -1.68 12.39 -2.17
C ARG A 42 -2.34 11.65 -1.00
N ALA A 43 -3.10 10.62 -1.33
CA ALA A 43 -3.57 9.62 -0.39
C ALA A 43 -2.75 8.35 -0.57
N GLN A 44 -2.27 7.76 0.51
CA GLN A 44 -1.57 6.48 0.51
C GLN A 44 -2.36 5.49 1.34
N LEU A 45 -2.95 4.51 0.67
CA LEU A 45 -3.60 3.38 1.29
C LEU A 45 -2.56 2.29 1.53
N TYR A 46 -2.44 1.86 2.77
CA TYR A 46 -1.47 0.86 3.17
C TYR A 46 -2.08 -0.07 4.22
N GLY A 47 -2.37 -1.32 3.84
CA GLY A 47 -3.02 -2.27 4.74
C GLY A 47 -4.34 -1.72 5.28
N HIS A 48 -4.35 -1.38 6.55
CA HIS A 48 -5.54 -0.88 7.24
C HIS A 48 -5.50 0.62 7.56
N SER A 49 -4.61 1.36 6.95
CA SER A 49 -4.45 2.78 7.23
C SER A 49 -4.44 3.61 5.95
N LEU A 50 -4.89 4.84 6.06
CA LEU A 50 -4.84 5.85 5.01
C LEU A 50 -4.04 7.04 5.52
N ALA A 51 -2.96 7.37 4.83
CA ALA A 51 -2.12 8.52 5.09
C ALA A 51 -2.35 9.62 4.06
N ALA A 52 -2.26 10.87 4.48
CA ALA A 52 -2.44 12.06 3.67
C ALA A 52 -1.16 12.87 3.58
N PHE A 53 -0.84 13.33 2.38
CA PHE A 53 0.33 14.17 2.10
C PHE A 53 -0.03 15.29 1.14
N VAL A 54 0.71 16.39 1.24
CA VAL A 54 0.77 17.44 0.24
C VAL A 54 2.16 17.46 -0.37
N GLU A 55 2.24 17.52 -1.69
CA GLU A 55 3.49 17.68 -2.41
C GLU A 55 3.49 19.02 -3.15
N LYS A 56 4.52 19.83 -2.91
CA LYS A 56 4.75 21.12 -3.57
C LYS A 56 6.21 21.23 -3.99
N GLN A 57 6.46 21.54 -5.25
CA GLN A 57 7.83 21.74 -5.78
C GLN A 57 8.79 20.59 -5.45
N GLY A 58 8.31 19.35 -5.53
CA GLY A 58 9.09 18.16 -5.21
C GLY A 58 9.22 17.83 -3.72
N HIS A 59 8.76 18.70 -2.83
CA HIS A 59 8.76 18.44 -1.38
C HIS A 59 7.42 17.84 -0.96
N THR A 60 7.48 16.71 -0.28
CA THR A 60 6.33 16.03 0.28
C THR A 60 6.22 16.31 1.77
N THR A 61 5.09 16.85 2.18
CA THR A 61 4.75 17.08 3.60
C THR A 61 3.71 16.07 4.03
N PHE A 62 4.01 15.31 5.07
CA PHE A 62 3.06 14.44 5.74
C PHE A 62 2.08 15.28 6.55
N LEU A 63 0.78 15.00 6.40
CA LEU A 63 -0.29 15.73 7.09
C LEU A 63 -0.85 14.95 8.26
N GLY A 64 -1.06 13.65 8.09
CA GLY A 64 -1.64 12.79 9.10
C GLY A 64 -2.09 11.46 8.51
N TYR A 65 -2.59 10.58 9.38
CA TYR A 65 -3.14 9.30 8.96
C TYR A 65 -4.32 8.89 9.83
N VAL A 66 -5.13 8.00 9.29
CA VAL A 66 -6.16 7.27 10.01
C VAL A 66 -5.93 5.80 9.89
N SER A 67 -6.17 5.07 10.95
CA SER A 67 -6.02 3.62 11.00
C SER A 67 -7.33 3.00 11.46
N VAL A 68 -7.76 1.92 10.79
CA VAL A 68 -8.91 1.13 11.24
C VAL A 68 -8.73 0.60 12.65
N LYS A 69 -7.50 0.34 13.06
CA LYS A 69 -7.20 -0.16 14.39
C LYS A 69 -7.45 0.89 15.48
N THR A 70 -7.09 2.13 15.22
CA THR A 70 -7.15 3.21 16.22
C THR A 70 -8.37 4.09 16.09
N ASN A 71 -8.83 4.33 14.86
CA ASN A 71 -9.81 5.37 14.58
C ASN A 71 -11.08 4.87 13.89
N PHE A 72 -11.02 3.78 13.10
CA PHE A 72 -12.12 3.38 12.21
C PHE A 72 -12.42 1.88 12.18
N SER A 73 -11.98 1.11 13.18
CA SER A 73 -12.11 -0.35 13.20
C SER A 73 -13.53 -0.90 12.99
N SER A 74 -14.53 -0.07 13.21
CA SER A 74 -15.94 -0.45 13.02
C SER A 74 -16.53 0.00 11.68
N VAL A 75 -15.79 0.76 10.86
CA VAL A 75 -16.33 1.41 9.67
C VAL A 75 -15.83 0.76 8.40
N ILE A 76 -14.53 0.58 8.27
CA ILE A 76 -13.92 0.02 7.06
C ILE A 76 -12.63 -0.74 7.41
N ASP A 77 -12.41 -1.86 6.76
CA ASP A 77 -11.14 -2.58 6.77
C ASP A 77 -10.61 -2.70 5.34
N PHE A 78 -9.61 -1.92 5.01
CA PHE A 78 -9.01 -1.91 3.67
C PHE A 78 -8.33 -3.23 3.28
N ARG A 79 -8.17 -4.16 4.21
CA ARG A 79 -7.68 -5.50 3.93
C ARG A 79 -8.80 -6.44 3.47
N SER A 80 -10.07 -6.07 3.66
CA SER A 80 -11.20 -6.88 3.23
C SER A 80 -11.16 -7.05 1.71
N VAL A 81 -11.09 -8.31 1.26
CA VAL A 81 -11.13 -8.65 -0.17
C VAL A 81 -12.38 -8.11 -0.83
N LYS A 82 -13.53 -8.19 -0.13
CA LYS A 82 -14.79 -7.66 -0.60
C LYS A 82 -14.70 -6.14 -0.79
N ASP A 83 -14.28 -5.41 0.25
CA ASP A 83 -14.22 -3.96 0.21
C ASP A 83 -13.21 -3.47 -0.82
N ALA A 84 -12.07 -4.17 -0.96
CA ALA A 84 -11.06 -3.85 -1.97
C ALA A 84 -11.59 -4.00 -3.40
N ARG A 85 -12.36 -5.07 -3.68
CA ARG A 85 -12.95 -5.32 -5.01
C ARG A 85 -14.10 -4.37 -5.35
N GLU A 86 -14.87 -3.95 -4.35
CA GLU A 86 -16.01 -3.04 -4.52
C GLU A 86 -15.59 -1.56 -4.43
N SER A 87 -14.35 -1.28 -4.04
CA SER A 87 -13.86 0.09 -3.92
C SER A 87 -13.61 0.73 -5.27
N THR A 88 -13.99 2.00 -5.38
CA THR A 88 -13.73 2.84 -6.54
C THR A 88 -12.98 4.10 -6.13
N PHE A 89 -12.12 4.56 -7.00
CA PHE A 89 -11.44 5.85 -6.86
C PHE A 89 -12.16 6.91 -7.68
N ASN A 90 -12.56 8.00 -7.02
CA ASN A 90 -13.25 9.10 -7.66
C ASN A 90 -12.56 10.42 -7.35
N VAL A 91 -12.46 11.30 -8.33
CA VAL A 91 -12.09 12.70 -8.16
C VAL A 91 -13.34 13.54 -8.33
N ILE A 92 -13.72 14.26 -7.27
CA ILE A 92 -14.92 15.09 -7.27
C ILE A 92 -14.48 16.54 -7.06
N SER A 93 -14.93 17.44 -7.95
CA SER A 93 -14.70 18.86 -7.84
C SER A 93 -16.04 19.57 -7.63
N ASN A 94 -16.15 20.34 -6.58
CA ASN A 94 -17.27 21.25 -6.32
C ASN A 94 -16.71 22.64 -6.03
N LEU A 95 -16.28 23.31 -7.07
CA LEU A 95 -15.53 24.56 -6.99
C LEU A 95 -16.35 25.73 -7.51
N LYS A 96 -16.42 26.77 -6.70
CA LYS A 96 -16.89 28.10 -7.14
C LYS A 96 -15.65 28.91 -7.48
N GLY A 97 -15.40 29.13 -8.76
CA GLY A 97 -14.22 29.88 -9.23
C GLY A 97 -13.38 29.08 -10.24
N SER A 98 -12.22 29.61 -10.60
CA SER A 98 -11.30 29.00 -11.56
C SER A 98 -10.26 28.14 -10.83
N THR A 99 -10.55 26.86 -10.69
CA THR A 99 -9.55 25.89 -10.24
C THR A 99 -9.38 24.83 -11.31
N LEU A 100 -8.12 24.54 -11.65
CA LEU A 100 -7.76 23.54 -12.63
C LEU A 100 -7.28 22.27 -11.90
N ILE A 101 -7.90 21.14 -12.17
CA ILE A 101 -7.36 19.83 -11.82
C ILE A 101 -6.59 19.32 -13.03
N SER A 102 -5.27 19.38 -12.98
CA SER A 102 -4.39 19.02 -14.10
C SER A 102 -4.26 17.52 -14.32
N GLY A 103 -4.62 16.69 -13.34
CA GLY A 103 -4.61 15.25 -13.49
C GLY A 103 -4.82 14.51 -12.17
N ALA A 104 -5.08 13.21 -12.30
CA ALA A 104 -5.12 12.25 -11.21
C ALA A 104 -4.49 10.94 -11.69
N ARG A 105 -3.77 10.26 -10.81
CA ARG A 105 -3.20 8.94 -11.08
C ARG A 105 -3.15 8.08 -9.82
N SER A 106 -3.25 6.78 -10.00
CA SER A 106 -2.97 5.79 -8.97
C SER A 106 -1.76 4.95 -9.37
N TYR A 107 -1.00 4.50 -8.40
CA TYR A 107 0.17 3.64 -8.61
C TYR A 107 0.51 2.90 -7.33
N LEU A 108 1.23 1.78 -7.46
CA LEU A 108 1.82 1.09 -6.31
C LEU A 108 2.96 1.94 -5.73
N SER A 109 3.06 1.97 -4.41
CA SER A 109 4.08 2.73 -3.70
C SER A 109 4.86 1.81 -2.77
N THR A 110 6.18 1.99 -2.73
CA THR A 110 7.06 1.31 -1.77
C THR A 110 6.93 1.86 -0.35
N GLY A 111 6.00 2.79 -0.12
CA GLY A 111 5.86 3.46 1.17
C GLY A 111 6.86 4.59 1.37
N ILE A 112 7.16 4.88 2.64
CA ILE A 112 8.11 5.93 3.06
C ILE A 112 9.41 5.36 3.61
N GLY A 113 9.49 4.05 3.82
CA GLY A 113 10.66 3.34 4.30
C GLY A 113 10.72 1.93 3.77
N GLN A 114 11.90 1.34 3.84
CA GLN A 114 12.18 -0.01 3.39
C GLN A 114 13.02 -0.72 4.44
N ALA A 115 12.75 -2.02 4.64
CA ALA A 115 13.47 -2.85 5.58
C ALA A 115 13.52 -4.31 5.09
N ASP A 116 14.29 -5.13 5.78
CA ASP A 116 14.30 -6.59 5.64
C ASP A 116 14.51 -7.06 4.19
N ILE A 117 15.41 -6.41 3.46
CA ILE A 117 15.72 -6.77 2.07
C ILE A 117 16.37 -8.16 2.07
N ARG A 118 15.79 -9.08 1.31
CA ARG A 118 16.27 -10.46 1.17
C ARG A 118 16.31 -10.88 -0.29
N LEU A 119 17.40 -11.53 -0.65
CA LEU A 119 17.55 -12.12 -1.97
C LEU A 119 16.51 -13.23 -2.16
N ILE A 120 15.83 -13.22 -3.27
CA ILE A 120 15.01 -14.37 -3.73
C ILE A 120 15.98 -15.41 -4.25
N SER A 121 15.77 -16.66 -3.89
CA SER A 121 16.69 -17.77 -4.18
C SER A 121 16.00 -18.95 -4.85
N TYR A 122 16.78 -19.92 -5.21
CA TYR A 122 16.33 -21.29 -5.40
C TYR A 122 16.33 -22.04 -4.05
N GLU A 123 15.85 -23.28 -4.05
CA GLU A 123 15.79 -24.14 -2.86
C GLU A 123 17.17 -24.44 -2.24
N ASP A 124 18.23 -24.37 -3.05
CA ASP A 124 19.62 -24.57 -2.64
C ASP A 124 20.30 -23.27 -2.17
N LEU A 125 19.53 -22.19 -2.00
CA LEU A 125 19.98 -20.85 -1.63
C LEU A 125 20.81 -20.13 -2.70
N SER A 126 20.98 -20.69 -3.89
CA SER A 126 21.56 -19.94 -4.99
C SER A 126 20.63 -18.80 -5.43
N PRO A 127 21.17 -17.67 -5.88
CA PRO A 127 20.38 -16.53 -6.30
C PRO A 127 19.39 -16.87 -7.42
N TYR A 128 18.15 -16.47 -7.27
CA TYR A 128 17.20 -16.47 -8.39
C TYR A 128 17.54 -15.30 -9.32
N MET A 129 17.75 -15.63 -10.59
CA MET A 129 18.00 -14.64 -11.63
C MET A 129 17.02 -14.85 -12.79
N ASP A 130 16.47 -13.75 -13.27
CA ASP A 130 15.65 -13.68 -14.46
C ASP A 130 15.99 -12.42 -15.24
N ASP A 131 16.16 -12.55 -16.57
CA ASP A 131 16.55 -11.46 -17.46
C ASP A 131 17.81 -10.69 -16.98
N ASN A 132 18.83 -11.43 -16.50
CA ASN A 132 20.06 -10.91 -15.89
C ASN A 132 19.86 -10.02 -14.66
N ARG A 133 18.71 -10.08 -14.02
CA ARG A 133 18.40 -9.33 -12.81
C ARG A 133 18.36 -10.23 -11.60
N LEU A 134 18.86 -9.74 -10.49
CA LEU A 134 18.68 -10.31 -9.16
C LEU A 134 17.35 -9.85 -8.61
N TRP A 135 16.65 -10.72 -7.90
CA TRP A 135 15.33 -10.44 -7.35
C TRP A 135 15.35 -10.45 -5.83
N PHE A 136 14.62 -9.53 -5.22
CA PHE A 136 14.61 -9.35 -3.77
C PHE A 136 13.17 -9.15 -3.27
N THR A 137 12.90 -9.68 -2.10
CA THR A 137 11.77 -9.24 -1.28
C THR A 137 12.24 -8.15 -0.31
N PHE A 138 11.34 -7.27 0.10
CA PHE A 138 11.61 -6.25 1.10
C PHE A 138 10.33 -5.81 1.79
N SER A 139 10.45 -5.34 3.04
CA SER A 139 9.32 -4.76 3.75
C SER A 139 9.14 -3.30 3.33
N CYS A 140 8.01 -3.03 2.64
CA CYS A 140 7.55 -1.67 2.38
C CYS A 140 6.90 -1.11 3.65
N ARG A 141 7.33 0.06 4.11
CA ARG A 141 6.84 0.67 5.33
C ARG A 141 6.06 1.95 5.06
N GLY A 142 4.86 2.06 5.65
CA GLY A 142 4.11 3.31 5.73
C GLY A 142 4.48 4.14 6.96
N VAL A 143 3.65 5.13 7.29
CA VAL A 143 3.87 6.05 8.41
C VAL A 143 3.53 5.44 9.78
N ASP A 144 2.71 4.41 9.81
CA ASP A 144 2.33 3.67 11.03
C ASP A 144 3.07 2.33 11.08
N ILE A 145 3.36 1.84 12.27
CA ILE A 145 4.00 0.53 12.48
C ILE A 145 3.20 -0.63 11.89
N PHE A 146 1.89 -0.46 11.73
CA PHE A 146 0.99 -1.44 11.12
C PHE A 146 0.82 -1.24 9.60
N GLN A 147 1.46 -0.24 9.04
CA GLN A 147 1.49 0.05 7.60
C GLN A 147 2.72 -0.59 6.98
N SER A 148 2.68 -1.89 6.78
CA SER A 148 3.73 -2.61 6.08
C SER A 148 3.11 -3.53 5.04
N ALA A 149 3.87 -3.82 3.99
CA ALA A 149 3.53 -4.81 2.99
C ALA A 149 4.81 -5.45 2.46
N GLN A 150 4.69 -6.63 1.88
CA GLN A 150 5.82 -7.28 1.25
C GLN A 150 5.97 -6.77 -0.18
N GLY A 151 7.08 -6.11 -0.47
CA GLY A 151 7.43 -5.67 -1.82
C GLY A 151 8.38 -6.65 -2.50
N VAL A 152 8.42 -6.55 -3.83
CA VAL A 152 9.38 -7.23 -4.69
C VAL A 152 10.09 -6.19 -5.54
N LEU A 153 11.40 -6.28 -5.60
CA LEU A 153 12.22 -5.46 -6.49
C LEU A 153 13.18 -6.35 -7.29
N SER A 154 13.61 -5.86 -8.43
CA SER A 154 14.68 -6.46 -9.20
C SER A 154 15.82 -5.47 -9.40
N VAL A 155 17.04 -5.99 -9.50
CA VAL A 155 18.26 -5.19 -9.67
C VAL A 155 19.08 -5.75 -10.81
N ASP A 156 19.43 -4.91 -11.78
CA ASP A 156 20.52 -5.21 -12.69
C ASP A 156 21.85 -4.91 -11.98
N PRO A 157 22.64 -5.93 -11.60
CA PRO A 157 23.84 -5.70 -10.82
C PRO A 157 24.97 -5.01 -11.61
N SER A 158 24.89 -5.01 -12.94
CA SER A 158 25.94 -4.44 -13.80
C SER A 158 25.91 -2.90 -13.80
N VAL A 159 24.71 -2.31 -13.66
CA VAL A 159 24.48 -0.86 -13.69
C VAL A 159 23.74 -0.34 -12.47
N PHE A 160 23.41 -1.22 -11.53
CA PHE A 160 22.64 -0.93 -10.34
C PHE A 160 21.29 -0.28 -10.63
N ASP A 161 20.65 -0.72 -11.71
CA ASP A 161 19.27 -0.31 -12.02
C ASP A 161 18.28 -1.09 -11.16
N VAL A 162 17.56 -0.37 -10.30
CA VAL A 162 16.59 -0.93 -9.35
C VAL A 162 15.18 -0.67 -9.86
N LYS A 163 14.36 -1.73 -9.94
CA LYS A 163 12.94 -1.64 -10.31
C LYS A 163 12.06 -2.17 -9.20
N PHE A 164 10.98 -1.47 -8.93
CA PHE A 164 9.90 -1.98 -8.11
C PHE A 164 8.96 -2.81 -8.99
N GLU A 165 8.87 -4.10 -8.72
CA GLU A 165 8.14 -5.06 -9.55
C GLU A 165 6.71 -5.27 -9.06
N GLY A 166 6.46 -5.17 -7.76
CA GLY A 166 5.12 -5.33 -7.23
C GLY A 166 5.07 -5.57 -5.74
N MET A 167 3.89 -6.01 -5.28
CA MET A 167 3.61 -6.35 -3.90
C MET A 167 3.06 -7.76 -3.79
N ILE A 168 3.40 -8.44 -2.70
CA ILE A 168 2.82 -9.71 -2.30
C ILE A 168 1.82 -9.42 -1.18
N VAL A 169 0.63 -9.94 -1.31
CA VAL A 169 -0.39 -9.97 -0.26
C VAL A 169 -0.73 -11.42 0.07
N PHE A 170 -0.95 -11.68 1.34
CA PHE A 170 -1.19 -13.03 1.83
C PHE A 170 -2.68 -13.19 2.13
N ASP A 171 -3.30 -14.21 1.55
CA ASP A 171 -4.68 -14.61 1.82
C ASP A 171 -4.68 -15.83 2.74
N HIS A 172 -5.11 -15.65 3.98
CA HIS A 172 -5.22 -16.74 4.95
C HIS A 172 -6.59 -17.45 4.89
N GLY A 173 -7.39 -17.15 3.88
CA GLY A 173 -8.70 -17.75 3.67
C GLY A 173 -9.81 -17.19 4.57
N ASP A 174 -9.55 -16.14 5.31
CA ASP A 174 -10.53 -15.46 6.18
C ASP A 174 -11.16 -14.22 5.56
N GLY A 175 -10.84 -13.96 4.27
CA GLY A 175 -11.32 -12.83 3.48
C GLY A 175 -10.59 -11.52 3.77
N LEU A 176 -9.44 -11.57 4.42
CA LEU A 176 -8.56 -10.43 4.62
C LEU A 176 -7.25 -10.61 3.83
N LEU A 177 -6.86 -9.57 3.11
CA LEU A 177 -5.54 -9.48 2.50
C LEU A 177 -4.54 -9.03 3.57
N ARG A 178 -3.66 -9.94 3.93
CA ARG A 178 -2.66 -9.69 4.97
C ARG A 178 -1.42 -9.04 4.38
N ASN A 179 -0.83 -8.22 5.18
CA ASN A 179 0.45 -7.60 4.91
C ASN A 179 1.56 -8.23 5.75
N ASP A 180 1.63 -9.56 5.73
CA ASP A 180 2.75 -10.29 6.29
C ASP A 180 4.03 -9.85 5.58
N TYR A 181 5.15 -9.79 6.28
CA TYR A 181 6.38 -9.25 5.74
C TYR A 181 7.63 -9.89 6.36
N ALA A 182 8.79 -9.37 6.05
CA ALA A 182 10.08 -9.99 6.37
C ALA A 182 10.17 -11.41 5.80
N SER A 183 9.68 -11.60 4.58
CA SER A 183 9.61 -12.91 3.94
C SER A 183 10.92 -13.34 3.32
N HIS A 184 11.13 -14.65 3.29
CA HIS A 184 12.08 -15.30 2.39
C HIS A 184 11.27 -16.05 1.31
N LEU A 185 11.44 -15.63 0.07
CA LEU A 185 10.80 -16.23 -1.10
C LEU A 185 11.84 -17.05 -1.87
N PHE A 186 11.48 -18.25 -2.27
CA PHE A 186 12.33 -19.09 -3.12
C PHE A 186 11.51 -19.89 -4.12
N TYR A 187 12.15 -20.26 -5.23
CA TYR A 187 11.59 -21.13 -6.24
C TYR A 187 12.14 -22.53 -6.07
N ASP A 188 11.27 -23.49 -5.79
CA ASP A 188 11.60 -24.91 -5.72
C ASP A 188 11.55 -25.50 -7.12
N ARG A 189 12.72 -25.82 -7.70
CA ARG A 189 12.85 -26.33 -9.07
C ARG A 189 12.32 -27.74 -9.21
N GLU A 190 12.39 -28.56 -8.16
CA GLU A 190 11.87 -29.92 -8.16
C GLU A 190 10.34 -29.92 -8.13
N ALA A 191 9.77 -29.18 -7.20
CA ALA A 191 8.32 -29.02 -7.07
C ALA A 191 7.72 -28.10 -8.15
N LYS A 192 8.53 -27.27 -8.82
CA LYS A 192 8.12 -26.25 -9.80
C LYS A 192 7.14 -25.23 -9.21
N GLU A 193 7.37 -24.81 -7.99
CA GLU A 193 6.48 -23.89 -7.29
C GLU A 193 7.26 -22.85 -6.49
N TRP A 194 6.61 -21.70 -6.28
CA TRP A 194 7.11 -20.68 -5.39
C TRP A 194 6.72 -21.00 -3.95
N ARG A 195 7.68 -20.88 -3.05
CA ARG A 195 7.49 -21.03 -1.61
C ARG A 195 7.96 -19.80 -0.86
N ALA A 196 7.28 -19.47 0.22
CA ALA A 196 7.68 -18.35 1.07
C ALA A 196 7.57 -18.71 2.56
N TYR A 197 8.50 -18.16 3.32
CA TYR A 197 8.38 -18.03 4.78
C TYR A 197 8.17 -16.56 5.07
N ALA A 198 7.11 -16.20 5.76
CA ALA A 198 6.81 -14.83 6.14
C ALA A 198 6.49 -14.76 7.63
N CYS A 199 6.80 -13.60 8.24
CA CYS A 199 6.38 -13.35 9.60
C CYS A 199 4.98 -12.74 9.59
N ASP A 200 4.03 -13.43 10.21
CA ASP A 200 2.74 -12.85 10.56
C ASP A 200 2.94 -11.90 11.75
N PHE A 201 3.34 -10.69 11.46
CA PHE A 201 3.40 -9.63 12.47
C PHE A 201 2.02 -9.06 12.79
N GLY A 202 0.99 -9.65 12.24
CA GLY A 202 -0.44 -9.43 12.48
C GLY A 202 -0.79 -8.24 13.35
N GLY A 203 -0.38 -7.04 12.97
CA GLY A 203 -0.61 -5.82 13.74
C GLY A 203 -2.08 -5.57 14.01
N THR A 204 -2.94 -6.33 13.35
CA THR A 204 -4.38 -6.36 13.55
C THR A 204 -4.82 -7.79 13.86
N LYS A 205 -5.70 -7.90 14.81
CA LYS A 205 -6.32 -9.18 15.17
C LYS A 205 -6.96 -9.82 13.95
N ASN A 206 -6.82 -11.11 13.84
CA ASN A 206 -7.62 -11.93 12.95
C ASN A 206 -9.10 -11.75 13.28
N ARG A 207 -10.01 -12.12 12.37
CA ARG A 207 -11.46 -12.07 12.64
C ARG A 207 -11.87 -12.92 13.83
N ASP A 208 -11.12 -13.97 14.14
CA ASP A 208 -11.31 -14.82 15.32
C ASP A 208 -10.72 -14.21 16.62
N GLY A 209 -10.23 -12.99 16.57
CA GLY A 209 -9.66 -12.28 17.70
C GLY A 209 -8.23 -12.69 18.07
N ARG A 210 -7.62 -13.64 17.35
CA ARG A 210 -6.23 -14.03 17.57
C ARG A 210 -5.29 -12.96 17.06
N SER A 211 -4.30 -12.63 17.86
CA SER A 211 -3.13 -11.85 17.42
C SER A 211 -1.91 -12.69 17.72
N GLY A 212 -1.04 -12.83 16.77
CA GLY A 212 0.18 -13.59 16.95
C GLY A 212 1.26 -13.13 16.00
N THR A 213 2.49 -13.30 16.43
CA THR A 213 3.64 -13.35 15.54
C THR A 213 3.93 -14.82 15.28
N GLY A 214 3.85 -15.24 14.03
CA GLY A 214 4.08 -16.62 13.64
C GLY A 214 4.85 -16.68 12.34
N LEU A 215 5.48 -17.83 12.08
CA LEU A 215 6.01 -18.14 10.77
C LEU A 215 4.88 -18.72 9.93
N VAL A 216 4.60 -18.07 8.81
CA VAL A 216 3.63 -18.55 7.83
C VAL A 216 4.39 -19.13 6.66
N THR A 217 4.02 -20.35 6.26
CA THR A 217 4.46 -20.94 5.01
C THR A 217 3.35 -20.76 3.97
N ALA A 218 3.69 -20.22 2.82
CA ALA A 218 2.74 -20.04 1.73
C ALA A 218 3.30 -20.69 0.47
N CYS A 219 2.45 -21.44 -0.23
CA CYS A 219 2.68 -21.84 -1.59
C CYS A 219 2.02 -20.80 -2.48
N LEU A 220 2.79 -20.09 -3.29
CA LEU A 220 2.28 -19.08 -4.20
C LEU A 220 1.89 -19.77 -5.52
N LEU A 221 0.60 -20.02 -5.70
CA LEU A 221 0.06 -20.61 -6.91
C LEU A 221 -0.01 -19.64 -8.09
N TYR A 222 0.04 -18.32 -7.80
CA TYR A 222 -0.02 -17.28 -8.83
C TYR A 222 0.97 -16.15 -8.52
N THR A 223 1.92 -15.95 -9.39
CA THR A 223 2.52 -14.63 -9.57
C THR A 223 1.47 -13.76 -10.22
N SER A 224 1.29 -12.52 -9.74
CA SER A 224 0.52 -11.53 -10.50
C SER A 224 1.07 -11.51 -11.92
N PRO A 225 0.22 -11.52 -12.96
CA PRO A 225 0.71 -11.48 -14.33
C PRO A 225 1.68 -10.32 -14.45
N SER A 226 2.83 -10.58 -15.05
CA SER A 226 3.82 -9.57 -15.36
C SER A 226 3.13 -8.42 -16.11
N PRO A 227 3.51 -7.16 -15.92
CA PRO A 227 3.03 -6.07 -16.78
C PRO A 227 3.17 -6.36 -18.28
N ARG A 228 4.02 -7.31 -18.69
CA ARG A 228 4.13 -7.81 -20.05
C ARG A 228 2.89 -8.58 -20.53
N ASP A 229 2.13 -9.18 -19.61
CA ASP A 229 0.93 -9.95 -19.97
C ASP A 229 -0.28 -9.08 -20.31
N TYR A 230 -0.25 -7.80 -19.91
CA TYR A 230 -1.26 -6.80 -20.26
C TYR A 230 -0.95 -6.01 -21.53
N ALA A 231 0.25 -6.11 -22.09
CA ALA A 231 0.65 -5.41 -23.30
C ALA A 231 0.30 -6.16 -24.59
N ALA A 232 -0.31 -7.34 -24.50
CA ALA A 232 -0.62 -8.22 -25.62
C ALA A 232 -2.12 -8.43 -25.90
N SER A 233 -3.01 -7.54 -25.37
CA SER A 233 -4.44 -7.57 -25.68
C SER A 233 -4.94 -6.25 -26.25
#